data_cf57f6856e1a5891005156abb57c0ad1
#
_entry.id   cf57f6856e1a5891005156abb57c0ad1
#
_cell.length_a   1.000
_cell.length_b   1.000
_cell.length_c   1.000
_cell.angle_alpha   90.00
_cell.angle_beta   90.00
_cell.angle_gamma   90.00
#
_symmetry.space_group_name_H-M   'P 1'
#
loop_
_entity.id
_entity.type
_entity.pdbx_description
1 polymer ?
#
loop_
_entity_poly.entity_id
_entity_poly.type
_entity_poly.pdbx_seq_one_letter_code
_entity_poly.pdbx_strand_id
1 'polypeptide(L)'
;ETAQGIFVNFKNVQRTSRKKIPFGIGQIGKSFRNEITPGNFTFRTREFEQMELEFFCEPDTDLEWFAYWKEFCINWLQTLGIKPDEMRVRDHEAEELSFYSKATSDIEFLFPFGWGELWGIADRTNYDLSRHMEVSGEDLTYFDETKKEKYIPYVIEPSLGADRVVLAFLCGAYDEENIGTEEKPDMRTVLHFHPALAPVKIGILPLSKKL
;
A
#
# COMPACT_ATOMS: atom_id res chain seq x y z
N GLU A 1 -7.82 -9.42 -8.41
CA GLU A 1 -7.35 -8.09 -8.78
C GLU A 1 -8.37 -7.03 -8.35
N THR A 2 -7.92 -5.92 -7.79
CA THR A 2 -8.78 -4.87 -7.22
C THR A 2 -8.87 -3.62 -8.09
N ALA A 3 -7.84 -3.29 -8.89
CA ALA A 3 -7.74 -2.08 -9.70
C ALA A 3 -8.88 -1.90 -10.71
N GLN A 4 -9.15 -2.91 -11.54
CA GLN A 4 -10.07 -2.77 -12.67
C GLN A 4 -11.52 -2.50 -12.22
N GLY A 5 -11.93 -3.02 -11.06
CA GLY A 5 -13.21 -2.71 -10.44
C GLY A 5 -13.36 -1.23 -10.09
N ILE A 6 -12.27 -0.57 -9.71
CA ILE A 6 -12.25 0.86 -9.41
C ILE A 6 -12.44 1.67 -10.71
N PHE A 7 -11.72 1.33 -11.77
CA PHE A 7 -11.83 2.04 -13.06
C PHE A 7 -13.23 1.93 -13.67
N VAL A 8 -13.85 0.74 -13.64
CA VAL A 8 -15.24 0.54 -14.08
C VAL A 8 -16.21 1.43 -13.31
N ASN A 9 -15.96 1.64 -12.01
CA ASN A 9 -16.83 2.44 -11.15
C ASN A 9 -16.45 3.93 -11.08
N PHE A 10 -15.41 4.38 -11.76
CA PHE A 10 -14.93 5.76 -11.68
C PHE A 10 -16.05 6.80 -11.85
N LYS A 11 -16.81 6.74 -12.95
CA LYS A 11 -17.91 7.69 -13.19
C LYS A 11 -19.03 7.59 -12.17
N ASN A 12 -19.34 6.38 -11.72
CA ASN A 12 -20.37 6.15 -10.73
C ASN A 12 -20.02 6.82 -9.41
N VAL A 13 -18.80 6.60 -8.93
CA VAL A 13 -18.28 7.21 -7.71
C VAL A 13 -18.19 8.73 -7.85
N GLN A 14 -17.61 9.23 -8.95
CA GLN A 14 -17.47 10.67 -9.21
C GLN A 14 -18.81 11.39 -9.17
N ARG A 15 -19.86 10.84 -9.81
CA ARG A 15 -21.20 11.44 -9.87
C ARG A 15 -21.91 11.38 -8.52
N THR A 16 -21.92 10.22 -7.86
CA THR A 16 -22.65 10.01 -6.60
C THR A 16 -22.03 10.77 -5.44
N SER A 17 -20.70 10.83 -5.37
CA SER A 17 -19.98 11.56 -4.32
C SER A 17 -19.71 13.04 -4.66
N ARG A 18 -20.01 13.47 -5.89
CA ARG A 18 -19.74 14.83 -6.41
C ARG A 18 -18.30 15.28 -6.21
N LYS A 19 -17.36 14.34 -6.29
CA LYS A 19 -15.93 14.64 -6.13
C LYS A 19 -15.39 15.39 -7.34
N LYS A 20 -14.50 16.32 -7.05
CA LYS A 20 -13.66 17.01 -8.04
C LYS A 20 -12.27 16.40 -8.02
N ILE A 21 -11.59 16.40 -9.15
CA ILE A 21 -10.18 16.02 -9.24
C ILE A 21 -9.32 17.07 -8.55
N PRO A 22 -8.30 16.70 -7.74
CA PRO A 22 -7.88 15.30 -7.50
C PRO A 22 -8.72 14.59 -6.43
N PHE A 23 -8.94 13.29 -6.60
CA PHE A 23 -9.52 12.43 -5.56
C PHE A 23 -9.12 10.96 -5.78
N GLY A 24 -9.18 10.15 -4.74
CA GLY A 24 -8.86 8.74 -4.80
C GLY A 24 -10.07 7.84 -4.50
N ILE A 25 -10.02 6.62 -5.02
CA ILE A 25 -10.92 5.53 -4.70
C ILE A 25 -10.06 4.39 -4.18
N GLY A 26 -10.24 4.02 -2.91
CA GLY A 26 -9.55 2.89 -2.30
C GLY A 26 -10.43 1.66 -2.22
N GLN A 27 -9.82 0.49 -2.36
CA GLN A 27 -10.45 -0.80 -2.19
C GLN A 27 -9.53 -1.74 -1.41
N ILE A 28 -10.11 -2.52 -0.51
CA ILE A 28 -9.45 -3.66 0.15
C ILE A 28 -10.23 -4.90 -0.27
N GLY A 29 -9.53 -5.89 -0.79
CA GLY A 29 -10.19 -7.10 -1.28
C GLY A 29 -9.21 -8.22 -1.58
N LYS A 30 -9.78 -9.40 -1.86
CA LYS A 30 -9.03 -10.59 -2.21
C LYS A 30 -8.45 -10.50 -3.61
N SER A 31 -7.17 -10.89 -3.71
CA SER A 31 -6.47 -11.07 -4.97
C SER A 31 -5.92 -12.50 -5.05
N PHE A 32 -5.83 -13.00 -6.28
CA PHE A 32 -5.37 -14.36 -6.55
C PHE A 32 -4.28 -14.31 -7.61
N ARG A 33 -3.14 -14.92 -7.30
CA ARG A 33 -2.02 -15.07 -8.26
C ARG A 33 -1.61 -16.52 -8.32
N ASN A 34 -1.39 -17.05 -9.50
CA ASN A 34 -0.91 -18.41 -9.70
C ASN A 34 0.60 -18.51 -9.42
N GLU A 35 0.97 -18.31 -8.15
CA GLU A 35 2.36 -18.39 -7.72
C GLU A 35 2.90 -19.83 -7.89
N ILE A 36 4.01 -19.94 -8.62
CA ILE A 36 4.68 -21.25 -8.84
C ILE A 36 5.32 -21.72 -7.55
N THR A 37 5.95 -20.81 -6.80
CA THR A 37 6.68 -21.12 -5.54
C THR A 37 6.21 -20.18 -4.42
N PRO A 38 5.07 -20.47 -3.77
CA PRO A 38 4.71 -19.78 -2.53
C PRO A 38 5.76 -19.98 -1.46
N GLY A 39 5.93 -19.02 -0.56
CA GLY A 39 6.93 -19.13 0.50
C GLY A 39 7.04 -17.89 1.39
N ASN A 40 7.94 -17.99 2.36
CA ASN A 40 8.18 -16.96 3.35
C ASN A 40 6.90 -16.54 4.09
N PHE A 41 6.20 -17.54 4.64
CA PHE A 41 4.94 -17.39 5.38
C PHE A 41 3.89 -16.63 4.56
N THR A 42 3.42 -15.46 5.01
CA THR A 42 2.40 -14.65 4.30
C THR A 42 2.99 -13.71 3.25
N PHE A 43 4.32 -13.73 3.04
CA PHE A 43 4.96 -12.85 2.06
C PHE A 43 4.57 -13.17 0.62
N ARG A 44 4.51 -14.46 0.27
CA ARG A 44 4.15 -14.94 -1.07
C ARG A 44 3.15 -16.09 -1.01
N THR A 45 1.89 -15.78 -1.24
CA THR A 45 0.77 -16.72 -1.21
C THR A 45 -0.04 -16.62 -2.50
N ARG A 46 -0.87 -17.62 -2.80
CA ARG A 46 -1.73 -17.63 -3.99
C ARG A 46 -3.02 -16.85 -3.81
N GLU A 47 -3.50 -16.75 -2.57
CA GLU A 47 -4.64 -15.94 -2.14
C GLU A 47 -4.17 -14.98 -1.06
N PHE A 48 -4.42 -13.69 -1.24
CA PHE A 48 -4.01 -12.64 -0.31
C PHE A 48 -5.00 -11.48 -0.34
N GLU A 49 -4.93 -10.60 0.64
CA GLU A 49 -5.66 -9.35 0.65
C GLU A 49 -4.78 -8.22 0.14
N GLN A 50 -5.32 -7.43 -0.77
CA GLN A 50 -4.67 -6.26 -1.37
C GLN A 50 -5.43 -4.99 -0.97
N MET A 51 -4.69 -3.98 -0.56
CA MET A 51 -5.17 -2.61 -0.37
C MET A 51 -4.66 -1.79 -1.54
N GLU A 52 -5.57 -1.22 -2.29
CA GLU A 52 -5.25 -0.51 -3.53
C GLU A 52 -5.99 0.81 -3.56
N LEU A 53 -5.28 1.85 -3.97
CA LEU A 53 -5.81 3.20 -4.16
C LEU A 53 -5.56 3.62 -5.60
N GLU A 54 -6.62 4.01 -6.30
CA GLU A 54 -6.50 4.71 -7.58
C GLU A 54 -6.75 6.19 -7.36
N PHE A 55 -5.69 6.98 -7.42
CA PHE A 55 -5.74 8.42 -7.22
C PHE A 55 -5.78 9.14 -8.56
N PHE A 56 -6.92 9.72 -8.86
CA PHE A 56 -7.18 10.42 -10.11
C PHE A 56 -6.73 11.87 -10.01
N CYS A 57 -5.86 12.29 -10.93
CA CYS A 57 -5.32 13.63 -11.01
C CYS A 57 -5.44 14.22 -12.42
N GLU A 58 -5.16 15.51 -12.53
CA GLU A 58 -5.09 16.20 -13.82
C GLU A 58 -3.87 15.73 -14.60
N PRO A 59 -3.97 15.54 -15.94
CA PRO A 59 -2.80 15.28 -16.79
C PRO A 59 -1.68 16.29 -16.55
N ASP A 60 -0.44 15.85 -16.69
CA ASP A 60 0.79 16.62 -16.47
C ASP A 60 1.07 17.05 -15.02
N THR A 61 0.20 16.68 -14.05
CA THR A 61 0.47 16.80 -12.61
C THR A 61 0.85 15.47 -11.96
N ASP A 62 0.87 14.42 -12.74
CA ASP A 62 1.09 13.03 -12.33
C ASP A 62 2.39 12.82 -11.57
N LEU A 63 3.52 13.35 -12.07
CA LEU A 63 4.82 13.17 -11.41
C LEU A 63 4.90 13.87 -10.04
N GLU A 64 4.21 15.00 -9.85
CA GLU A 64 4.12 15.65 -8.56
C GLU A 64 3.31 14.80 -7.57
N TRP A 65 2.18 14.23 -8.02
CA TRP A 65 1.36 13.33 -7.22
C TRP A 65 2.04 11.98 -6.96
N PHE A 66 2.82 11.47 -7.92
CA PHE A 66 3.65 10.30 -7.72
C PHE A 66 4.66 10.51 -6.59
N ALA A 67 5.40 11.63 -6.62
CA ALA A 67 6.33 11.98 -5.55
C ALA A 67 5.62 12.15 -4.19
N TYR A 68 4.46 12.82 -4.16
CA TYR A 68 3.65 12.98 -2.96
C TYR A 68 3.24 11.63 -2.36
N TRP A 69 2.70 10.72 -3.16
CA TRP A 69 2.25 9.42 -2.67
C TRP A 69 3.40 8.54 -2.21
N LYS A 70 4.55 8.61 -2.86
CA LYS A 70 5.78 7.93 -2.42
C LYS A 70 6.21 8.39 -1.03
N GLU A 71 6.27 9.69 -0.80
CA GLU A 71 6.59 10.27 0.50
C GLU A 71 5.52 9.94 1.56
N PHE A 72 4.25 10.04 1.21
CA PHE A 72 3.14 9.72 2.11
C PHE A 72 3.22 8.27 2.60
N CYS A 73 3.44 7.31 1.70
CA CYS A 73 3.53 5.89 2.04
C CYS A 73 4.72 5.58 2.97
N ILE A 74 5.90 6.20 2.71
CA ILE A 74 7.07 6.09 3.58
C ILE A 74 6.76 6.63 4.98
N ASN A 75 6.23 7.84 5.05
CA ASN A 75 5.89 8.50 6.31
C ASN A 75 4.82 7.70 7.09
N TRP A 76 3.84 7.12 6.41
CA TRP A 76 2.82 6.28 7.04
C TRP A 76 3.45 5.06 7.73
N LEU A 77 4.33 4.33 7.06
CA LEU A 77 5.04 3.18 7.62
C LEU A 77 5.89 3.57 8.84
N GLN A 78 6.66 4.67 8.72
CA GLN A 78 7.49 5.18 9.82
C GLN A 78 6.66 5.62 11.03
N THR A 79 5.55 6.31 10.79
CA THR A 79 4.62 6.75 11.86
C THR A 79 4.06 5.55 12.63
N LEU A 80 3.96 4.40 12.01
CA LEU A 80 3.47 3.16 12.64
C LEU A 80 4.58 2.25 13.19
N GLY A 81 5.84 2.70 13.15
CA GLY A 81 6.94 2.07 13.88
C GLY A 81 7.97 1.32 13.03
N ILE A 82 7.84 1.31 11.69
CA ILE A 82 8.92 0.80 10.83
C ILE A 82 10.09 1.79 10.85
N LYS A 83 11.29 1.30 11.10
CA LYS A 83 12.48 2.15 11.20
C LYS A 83 13.03 2.52 9.80
N PRO A 84 13.64 3.70 9.66
CA PRO A 84 14.19 4.14 8.37
C PRO A 84 15.25 3.19 7.78
N ASP A 85 16.06 2.55 8.61
CA ASP A 85 17.11 1.60 8.23
C ASP A 85 16.55 0.21 7.86
N GLU A 86 15.30 -0.06 8.19
CA GLU A 86 14.57 -1.27 7.79
C GLU A 86 13.82 -1.10 6.45
N MET A 87 13.86 0.10 5.85
CA MET A 87 13.20 0.41 4.58
C MET A 87 14.15 1.00 3.56
N ARG A 88 13.85 0.80 2.30
CA ARG A 88 14.48 1.52 1.19
C ARG A 88 13.48 1.74 0.05
N VAL A 89 13.75 2.74 -0.78
CA VAL A 89 13.01 2.99 -2.01
C VAL A 89 13.82 2.47 -3.18
N ARG A 90 13.17 1.75 -4.08
CA ARG A 90 13.71 1.28 -5.34
C ARG A 90 12.87 1.85 -6.47
N ASP A 91 13.41 2.83 -7.19
CA ASP A 91 12.81 3.31 -8.42
C ASP A 91 13.11 2.33 -9.56
N HIS A 92 12.11 2.03 -10.39
CA HIS A 92 12.28 1.12 -11.52
C HIS A 92 12.97 1.82 -12.70
N GLU A 93 13.89 1.11 -13.33
CA GLU A 93 14.50 1.56 -14.59
C GLU A 93 13.49 1.45 -15.74
N ALA A 94 13.73 2.19 -16.83
CA ALA A 94 12.78 2.27 -17.96
C ALA A 94 12.44 0.89 -18.55
N GLU A 95 13.39 -0.03 -18.55
CA GLU A 95 13.22 -1.40 -19.06
C GLU A 95 12.39 -2.30 -18.15
N GLU A 96 12.26 -1.94 -16.88
CA GLU A 96 11.47 -2.68 -15.88
C GLU A 96 10.01 -2.22 -15.83
N LEU A 97 9.70 -1.05 -16.38
CA LEU A 97 8.36 -0.47 -16.32
C LEU A 97 7.35 -1.35 -17.04
N SER A 98 6.19 -1.52 -16.39
CA SER A 98 5.03 -2.11 -17.04
C SER A 98 4.58 -1.22 -18.21
N PHE A 99 3.99 -1.83 -19.24
CA PHE A 99 3.53 -1.14 -20.45
C PHE A 99 2.50 -0.01 -20.22
N TYR A 100 1.88 0.01 -19.06
CA TYR A 100 0.90 1.01 -18.63
C TYR A 100 1.50 2.09 -17.72
N SER A 101 2.75 1.95 -17.30
CA SER A 101 3.35 2.80 -16.29
C SER A 101 4.38 3.75 -16.87
N LYS A 102 4.31 5.02 -16.49
CA LYS A 102 5.31 6.06 -16.79
C LYS A 102 6.43 6.09 -15.76
N ALA A 103 6.12 5.76 -14.51
CA ALA A 103 7.05 5.64 -13.40
C ALA A 103 6.55 4.60 -12.39
N THR A 104 7.45 3.86 -11.78
CA THR A 104 7.13 2.91 -10.70
C THR A 104 8.23 2.95 -9.65
N SER A 105 7.84 2.92 -8.39
CA SER A 105 8.74 2.78 -7.25
C SER A 105 8.21 1.74 -6.29
N ASP A 106 9.11 0.91 -5.75
CA ASP A 106 8.81 0.01 -4.65
C ASP A 106 9.39 0.56 -3.36
N ILE A 107 8.59 0.52 -2.29
CA ILE A 107 9.09 0.62 -0.93
C ILE A 107 9.35 -0.81 -0.48
N GLU A 108 10.62 -1.14 -0.23
CA GLU A 108 11.03 -2.45 0.23
C GLU A 108 11.31 -2.42 1.74
N PHE A 109 10.99 -3.52 2.41
CA PHE A 109 11.29 -3.77 3.82
C PHE A 109 12.34 -4.87 3.97
N LEU A 110 13.20 -4.74 4.98
CA LEU A 110 14.21 -5.73 5.32
C LEU A 110 13.59 -6.85 6.17
N PHE A 111 13.02 -7.84 5.49
CA PHE A 111 12.52 -9.06 6.13
C PHE A 111 13.68 -9.96 6.62
N PRO A 112 13.44 -10.94 7.50
CA PRO A 112 14.47 -11.90 7.93
C PRO A 112 15.13 -12.68 6.78
N PHE A 113 14.46 -12.78 5.64
CA PHE A 113 14.95 -13.44 4.42
C PHE A 113 15.56 -12.48 3.39
N GLY A 114 15.72 -11.19 3.73
CA GLY A 114 16.28 -10.15 2.88
C GLY A 114 15.26 -9.09 2.44
N TRP A 115 15.70 -8.18 1.57
CA TRP A 115 14.86 -7.11 1.04
C TRP A 115 13.70 -7.68 0.23
N GLY A 116 12.51 -7.19 0.49
CA GLY A 116 11.29 -7.56 -0.23
C GLY A 116 10.35 -6.38 -0.38
N GLU A 117 9.70 -6.34 -1.53
CA GLU A 117 8.68 -5.34 -1.85
C GLU A 117 7.56 -5.36 -0.81
N LEU A 118 7.25 -4.20 -0.24
CA LEU A 118 6.18 -3.99 0.70
C LEU A 118 5.04 -3.18 0.07
N TRP A 119 5.37 -2.12 -0.66
CA TRP A 119 4.40 -1.20 -1.24
C TRP A 119 4.87 -0.73 -2.62
N GLY A 120 4.09 -0.99 -3.65
CA GLY A 120 4.32 -0.49 -4.99
C GLY A 120 3.56 0.83 -5.21
N ILE A 121 4.19 1.80 -5.86
CA ILE A 121 3.55 3.02 -6.31
C ILE A 121 3.80 3.15 -7.81
N ALA A 122 2.74 3.26 -8.61
CA ALA A 122 2.82 3.37 -10.06
C ALA A 122 2.10 4.62 -10.58
N ASP A 123 2.72 5.32 -11.51
CA ASP A 123 2.05 6.29 -12.36
C ASP A 123 1.53 5.56 -13.60
N ARG A 124 0.22 5.31 -13.62
CA ARG A 124 -0.48 4.57 -14.68
C ARG A 124 -0.94 5.46 -15.82
N THR A 125 -0.69 6.75 -15.75
CA THR A 125 -1.20 7.74 -16.69
C THR A 125 -2.73 7.64 -16.89
N ASN A 126 -3.23 7.82 -18.10
CA ASN A 126 -4.65 7.60 -18.44
C ASN A 126 -4.91 6.22 -19.05
N TYR A 127 -3.95 5.30 -18.97
CA TYR A 127 -3.99 4.03 -19.70
C TYR A 127 -5.28 3.24 -19.48
N ASP A 128 -5.60 2.95 -18.21
CA ASP A 128 -6.75 2.09 -17.89
C ASP A 128 -8.08 2.71 -18.29
N LEU A 129 -8.30 3.99 -17.95
CA LEU A 129 -9.53 4.68 -18.34
C LEU A 129 -9.70 4.74 -19.88
N SER A 130 -8.61 5.00 -20.60
CA SER A 130 -8.60 5.01 -22.06
C SER A 130 -8.96 3.63 -22.63
N ARG A 131 -8.41 2.55 -22.10
CA ARG A 131 -8.72 1.17 -22.53
C ARG A 131 -10.16 0.79 -22.23
N HIS A 132 -10.67 1.16 -21.04
CA HIS A 132 -12.08 0.93 -20.71
C HIS A 132 -13.03 1.70 -21.64
N MET A 133 -12.72 2.95 -21.98
CA MET A 133 -13.48 3.75 -22.95
C MET A 133 -13.49 3.11 -24.34
N GLU A 134 -12.33 2.68 -24.81
CA GLU A 134 -12.17 2.06 -26.13
C GLU A 134 -13.01 0.78 -26.28
N VAL A 135 -13.01 -0.07 -25.24
CA VAL A 135 -13.71 -1.37 -25.29
C VAL A 135 -15.20 -1.25 -25.01
N SER A 136 -15.59 -0.39 -24.06
CA SER A 136 -16.99 -0.27 -23.63
C SER A 136 -17.80 0.75 -24.45
N GLY A 137 -17.14 1.73 -25.07
CA GLY A 137 -17.76 2.89 -25.67
C GLY A 137 -18.30 3.93 -24.67
N GLU A 138 -18.11 3.68 -23.36
CA GLU A 138 -18.55 4.60 -22.29
C GLU A 138 -17.58 5.79 -22.14
N ASP A 139 -18.12 6.98 -21.88
CA ASP A 139 -17.32 8.19 -21.66
C ASP A 139 -16.86 8.29 -20.20
N LEU A 140 -15.58 7.97 -19.95
CA LEU A 140 -14.91 8.08 -18.65
C LEU A 140 -14.12 9.38 -18.47
N THR A 141 -14.26 10.36 -19.37
CA THR A 141 -13.59 11.66 -19.22
C THR A 141 -14.14 12.46 -18.05
N TYR A 142 -13.33 13.32 -17.47
CA TYR A 142 -13.73 14.31 -16.47
C TYR A 142 -13.93 15.67 -17.13
N PHE A 143 -14.99 16.38 -16.75
CA PHE A 143 -15.19 17.77 -17.16
C PHE A 143 -14.83 18.71 -16.00
N ASP A 144 -13.81 19.51 -16.19
CA ASP A 144 -13.44 20.57 -15.24
C ASP A 144 -14.30 21.81 -15.47
N GLU A 145 -15.22 22.07 -14.55
CA GLU A 145 -16.11 23.22 -14.62
C GLU A 145 -15.39 24.57 -14.52
N THR A 146 -14.22 24.61 -13.88
CA THR A 146 -13.45 25.83 -13.69
C THR A 146 -12.68 26.20 -14.96
N LYS A 147 -12.01 25.22 -15.56
CA LYS A 147 -11.23 25.40 -16.79
C LYS A 147 -12.10 25.32 -18.06
N LYS A 148 -13.34 24.78 -17.94
CA LYS A 148 -14.23 24.45 -19.08
C LYS A 148 -13.60 23.47 -20.06
N GLU A 149 -12.78 22.56 -19.56
CA GLU A 149 -12.05 21.56 -20.34
C GLU A 149 -12.48 20.14 -19.98
N LYS A 150 -12.33 19.25 -20.94
CA LYS A 150 -12.64 17.84 -20.79
C LYS A 150 -11.39 17.03 -21.06
N TYR A 151 -11.01 16.13 -20.12
CA TYR A 151 -9.83 15.29 -20.25
C TYR A 151 -10.03 13.91 -19.63
N ILE A 152 -9.17 12.97 -19.96
CA ILE A 152 -9.09 11.68 -19.27
C ILE A 152 -8.12 11.86 -18.11
N PRO A 153 -8.54 11.61 -16.86
CA PRO A 153 -7.65 11.73 -15.70
C PRO A 153 -6.44 10.81 -15.79
N TYR A 154 -5.31 11.26 -15.25
CA TYR A 154 -4.17 10.40 -14.95
C TYR A 154 -4.36 9.75 -13.59
N VAL A 155 -3.68 8.64 -13.36
CA VAL A 155 -3.88 7.80 -12.18
C VAL A 155 -2.55 7.47 -11.52
N ILE A 156 -2.47 7.70 -10.22
CA ILE A 156 -1.38 7.20 -9.36
C ILE A 156 -1.94 6.08 -8.51
N GLU A 157 -1.28 4.92 -8.55
CA GLU A 157 -1.68 3.70 -7.84
C GLU A 157 -0.68 3.34 -6.74
N PRO A 158 -0.91 3.69 -5.48
CA PRO A 158 -0.31 3.01 -4.34
C PRO A 158 -1.01 1.68 -4.06
N SER A 159 -0.26 0.56 -4.11
CA SER A 159 -0.78 -0.79 -3.92
C SER A 159 0.02 -1.57 -2.88
N LEU A 160 -0.65 -2.11 -1.87
CA LEU A 160 -0.07 -2.75 -0.69
C LEU A 160 -0.73 -4.09 -0.42
N GLY A 161 0.06 -5.15 -0.23
CA GLY A 161 -0.43 -6.43 0.29
C GLY A 161 -0.70 -6.35 1.79
N ALA A 162 -1.98 -6.50 2.22
CA ALA A 162 -2.35 -6.41 3.63
C ALA A 162 -1.63 -7.48 4.48
N ASP A 163 -1.58 -8.72 4.00
CA ASP A 163 -0.88 -9.81 4.69
C ASP A 163 0.63 -9.54 4.82
N ARG A 164 1.22 -8.92 3.77
CA ARG A 164 2.64 -8.60 3.73
C ARG A 164 3.00 -7.46 4.68
N VAL A 165 2.16 -6.44 4.79
CA VAL A 165 2.39 -5.34 5.73
C VAL A 165 2.22 -5.80 7.18
N VAL A 166 1.28 -6.70 7.47
CA VAL A 166 1.16 -7.33 8.80
C VAL A 166 2.45 -8.07 9.15
N LEU A 167 2.99 -8.85 8.22
CA LEU A 167 4.27 -9.54 8.42
C LEU A 167 5.42 -8.54 8.69
N ALA A 168 5.49 -7.45 7.94
CA ALA A 168 6.52 -6.42 8.14
C ALA A 168 6.44 -5.79 9.55
N PHE A 169 5.24 -5.43 10.01
CA PHE A 169 5.05 -4.91 11.37
C PHE A 169 5.38 -5.93 12.45
N LEU A 170 5.09 -7.22 12.23
CA LEU A 170 5.49 -8.29 13.16
C LEU A 170 7.02 -8.42 13.22
N CYS A 171 7.69 -8.42 12.08
CA CYS A 171 9.14 -8.52 12.01
C CYS A 171 9.83 -7.31 12.64
N GLY A 172 9.38 -6.09 12.34
CA GLY A 172 9.94 -4.86 12.90
C GLY A 172 9.67 -4.68 14.40
N ALA A 173 8.62 -5.31 14.93
CA ALA A 173 8.29 -5.26 16.35
C ALA A 173 8.95 -6.36 17.18
N TYR A 174 9.47 -7.42 16.54
CA TYR A 174 10.04 -8.57 17.23
C TYR A 174 11.35 -8.23 17.93
N ASP A 175 11.48 -8.65 19.17
CA ASP A 175 12.69 -8.52 19.98
C ASP A 175 12.82 -9.68 20.97
N GLU A 176 14.04 -9.94 21.42
CA GLU A 176 14.37 -10.90 22.47
C GLU A 176 15.09 -10.20 23.62
N GLU A 177 14.46 -10.14 24.78
CA GLU A 177 14.99 -9.49 25.97
C GLU A 177 15.49 -10.52 26.98
N ASN A 178 16.69 -10.30 27.54
CA ASN A 178 17.16 -11.06 28.69
C ASN A 178 16.66 -10.41 29.99
N ILE A 179 15.72 -11.05 30.66
CA ILE A 179 15.20 -10.61 31.98
C ILE A 179 15.90 -11.29 33.18
N GLY A 180 16.85 -12.19 32.91
CA GLY A 180 17.69 -12.83 33.88
C GLY A 180 18.99 -12.06 34.16
N THR A 181 20.00 -12.76 34.66
CA THR A 181 21.36 -12.23 34.88
C THR A 181 22.30 -12.73 33.77
N GLU A 182 23.51 -12.17 33.69
CA GLU A 182 24.54 -12.66 32.78
C GLU A 182 24.93 -14.13 33.08
N GLU A 183 24.93 -14.52 34.37
CA GLU A 183 25.26 -15.89 34.80
C GLU A 183 24.10 -16.88 34.58
N LYS A 184 22.85 -16.38 34.60
CA LYS A 184 21.61 -17.16 34.42
C LYS A 184 20.67 -16.40 33.48
N PRO A 185 20.88 -16.45 32.16
CA PRO A 185 20.01 -15.79 31.22
C PRO A 185 18.58 -16.37 31.24
N ASP A 186 17.60 -15.49 31.16
CA ASP A 186 16.17 -15.83 31.01
C ASP A 186 15.63 -14.98 29.87
N MET A 187 15.60 -15.58 28.68
CA MET A 187 15.20 -14.90 27.43
C MET A 187 13.69 -14.93 27.26
N ARG A 188 13.11 -13.77 26.96
CA ARG A 188 11.71 -13.67 26.56
C ARG A 188 11.54 -12.99 25.22
N THR A 189 10.58 -13.44 24.43
CA THR A 189 10.15 -12.76 23.21
C THR A 189 9.23 -11.62 23.55
N VAL A 190 9.49 -10.46 22.93
CA VAL A 190 8.67 -9.24 23.06
C VAL A 190 8.30 -8.74 21.68
N LEU A 191 7.12 -8.12 21.58
CA LEU A 191 6.67 -7.43 20.37
C LEU A 191 6.45 -5.94 20.69
N HIS A 192 7.35 -5.10 20.21
CA HIS A 192 7.32 -3.65 20.40
C HIS A 192 6.41 -2.96 19.39
N PHE A 193 5.14 -3.33 19.36
CA PHE A 193 4.18 -2.69 18.46
C PHE A 193 3.96 -1.22 18.80
N HIS A 194 3.83 -0.41 17.74
CA HIS A 194 3.26 0.92 17.89
C HIS A 194 1.87 0.82 18.53
N PRO A 195 1.49 1.70 19.50
CA PRO A 195 0.21 1.60 20.22
C PRO A 195 -1.03 1.56 19.33
N ALA A 196 -0.98 2.19 18.15
CA ALA A 196 -2.06 2.13 17.18
C ALA A 196 -2.28 0.72 16.62
N LEU A 197 -1.23 -0.09 16.51
CA LEU A 197 -1.27 -1.45 15.94
C LEU A 197 -1.45 -2.52 17.01
N ALA A 198 -1.04 -2.25 18.28
CA ALA A 198 -1.14 -3.23 19.35
C ALA A 198 -2.60 -3.72 19.52
N PRO A 199 -2.87 -5.04 19.51
CA PRO A 199 -4.23 -5.58 19.66
C PRO A 199 -4.85 -5.23 21.03
N VAL A 200 -4.03 -5.19 22.08
CA VAL A 200 -4.43 -4.83 23.44
C VAL A 200 -3.79 -3.49 23.78
N LYS A 201 -4.61 -2.48 24.06
CA LYS A 201 -4.15 -1.12 24.36
C LYS A 201 -3.82 -0.94 25.84
N ILE A 202 -4.56 -1.57 26.72
CA ILE A 202 -4.41 -1.48 28.18
C ILE A 202 -4.72 -2.84 28.77
N GLY A 203 -3.82 -3.34 29.63
CA GLY A 203 -4.02 -4.52 30.46
C GLY A 203 -4.19 -4.13 31.93
N ILE A 204 -5.23 -4.63 32.61
CA ILE A 204 -5.42 -4.47 34.06
C ILE A 204 -5.01 -5.77 34.70
N LEU A 205 -3.91 -5.72 35.44
CA LEU A 205 -3.34 -6.88 36.14
C LEU A 205 -3.57 -6.72 37.67
N PRO A 206 -4.47 -7.50 38.29
CA PRO A 206 -4.68 -7.42 39.72
C PRO A 206 -3.45 -7.97 40.46
N LEU A 207 -3.03 -7.30 41.52
CA LEU A 207 -1.89 -7.73 42.37
C LEU A 207 -2.16 -9.07 43.06
N SER A 208 -3.43 -9.42 43.27
CA SER A 208 -3.87 -10.64 43.94
C SER A 208 -5.15 -11.17 43.28
N LYS A 209 -5.27 -12.52 43.16
CA LYS A 209 -6.50 -13.18 42.71
C LYS A 209 -7.70 -13.00 43.66
N LYS A 210 -7.48 -12.40 44.84
CA LYS A 210 -8.53 -12.14 45.87
C LYS A 210 -9.09 -10.71 45.80
N LEU A 211 -8.61 -9.92 44.81
CA LEU A 211 -9.16 -8.60 44.47
C LEU A 211 -10.06 -8.79 43.19
#